data_08a77d5715c07378ed0183a383905c3a
#
_entry.id   08a77d5715c07378ed0183a383905c3a
#
_cell.length_a   1.000
_cell.length_b   1.000
_cell.length_c   1.000
_cell.angle_alpha   90.00
_cell.angle_beta   90.00
_cell.angle_gamma   90.00
#
_symmetry.space_group_name_H-M   'P 1'
#
loop_
_entity.id
_entity.type
_entity.pdbx_description
1 polymer ?
#
loop_
_entity_poly.entity_id
_entity_poly.type
_entity_poly.pdbx_seq_one_letter_code
_entity_poly.pdbx_strand_id
1 'polypeptide(L)'
;MNRVIREKQDMTHLSWSKIRNSSGTAGSFLKAYSMLGGKKTYYKLSNFDKVNGVVGHECVNEIIVDRLLDILGIPHLHYELIHADVVIDGKTHEVYLCASEDFKQRGETKLALDAYWEAEHAKNESAMDFCIRNGWEDYIYQMLVVDFLILNRDRHGANIEVLRNSRKKTIHLAPLFDHGLSLLFSCTDDAAATKYDVMADKRVNNYIGSGYTWENLKLIPKENLPELNVLKESDKSVLMHDLDGIISQALQDKIWEMIWKRWCAYEDFCNSR
;
A
#
# COMPACT_ATOMS: atom_id res chain seq x y z
N MET A 1 -12.37 -6.99 12.06
CA MET A 1 -11.39 -7.52 13.04
C MET A 1 -10.56 -6.39 13.59
N ASN A 2 -10.23 -6.39 14.89
CA ASN A 2 -9.27 -5.41 15.41
C ASN A 2 -7.88 -5.77 14.86
N ARG A 3 -7.29 -4.91 14.03
CA ARG A 3 -5.97 -5.12 13.39
C ARG A 3 -4.86 -4.32 14.07
N VAL A 4 -5.16 -3.72 15.25
CA VAL A 4 -4.18 -2.98 16.06
C VAL A 4 -3.93 -3.75 17.35
N ILE A 5 -2.73 -4.25 17.53
CA ILE A 5 -2.26 -4.95 18.73
C ILE A 5 -1.55 -3.92 19.60
N ARG A 6 -2.27 -3.41 20.62
CA ARG A 6 -1.76 -2.37 21.52
C ARG A 6 -0.95 -2.94 22.69
N GLU A 7 -1.20 -4.18 23.07
CA GLU A 7 -0.35 -4.85 24.05
C GLU A 7 1.05 -5.02 23.47
N LYS A 8 2.04 -4.54 24.22
CA LYS A 8 3.43 -4.53 23.76
C LYS A 8 3.98 -5.95 23.62
N GLN A 9 4.46 -6.29 22.43
CA GLN A 9 5.03 -7.58 22.08
C GLN A 9 6.55 -7.54 22.14
N ASP A 10 7.17 -8.63 22.57
CA ASP A 10 8.63 -8.81 22.43
C ASP A 10 8.98 -9.35 21.05
N MET A 11 9.52 -8.47 20.21
CA MET A 11 10.00 -8.82 18.86
C MET A 11 11.51 -8.54 18.71
N THR A 12 12.25 -8.57 19.82
CA THR A 12 13.70 -8.35 19.85
C THR A 12 14.50 -9.42 19.09
N HIS A 13 13.89 -10.58 18.87
CA HIS A 13 14.46 -11.70 18.11
C HIS A 13 14.47 -11.48 16.59
N LEU A 14 13.76 -10.47 16.06
CA LEU A 14 13.70 -10.21 14.63
C LEU A 14 15.00 -9.57 14.13
N SER A 15 15.47 -10.05 12.96
CA SER A 15 16.62 -9.47 12.27
C SER A 15 16.15 -8.51 11.18
N TRP A 16 16.52 -7.24 11.30
CA TRP A 16 16.09 -6.15 10.42
C TRP A 16 17.09 -5.91 9.29
N SER A 17 16.59 -5.73 8.07
CA SER A 17 17.38 -5.45 6.88
C SER A 17 16.65 -4.49 5.94
N LYS A 18 17.40 -3.66 5.22
CA LYS A 18 16.90 -2.86 4.08
C LYS A 18 16.95 -3.64 2.76
N ILE A 19 17.56 -4.83 2.74
CA ILE A 19 17.73 -5.64 1.54
C ILE A 19 16.44 -6.44 1.31
N ARG A 20 15.84 -6.33 0.11
CA ARG A 20 14.78 -7.23 -0.33
C ARG A 20 15.40 -8.60 -0.67
N ASN A 21 14.81 -9.68 -0.18
CA ASN A 21 15.17 -11.06 -0.56
C ASN A 21 14.60 -11.49 -1.93
N SER A 22 13.89 -10.61 -2.64
CA SER A 22 13.42 -10.80 -4.01
C SER A 22 14.20 -9.89 -4.95
N SER A 23 14.45 -10.35 -6.17
CA SER A 23 15.15 -9.59 -7.22
C SER A 23 14.52 -8.20 -7.38
N GLY A 24 15.26 -7.15 -7.02
CA GLY A 24 14.79 -5.77 -7.11
C GLY A 24 15.63 -4.85 -6.24
N THR A 25 15.38 -3.57 -6.36
CA THR A 25 16.06 -2.47 -5.66
C THR A 25 16.03 -2.61 -4.14
N ALA A 26 17.04 -2.10 -3.43
CA ALA A 26 17.06 -1.96 -1.99
C ALA A 26 15.78 -1.25 -1.50
N GLY A 27 15.07 -1.83 -0.53
CA GLY A 27 13.88 -1.20 0.03
C GLY A 27 14.25 0.02 0.88
N SER A 28 13.41 1.06 0.88
CA SER A 28 13.60 2.26 1.69
C SER A 28 13.44 1.99 3.19
N PHE A 29 12.71 0.93 3.57
CA PHE A 29 12.32 0.62 4.93
C PHE A 29 12.99 -0.62 5.48
N LEU A 30 13.19 -0.65 6.81
CA LEU A 30 13.65 -1.83 7.51
C LEU A 30 12.54 -2.91 7.47
N LYS A 31 12.92 -4.12 7.07
CA LYS A 31 12.03 -5.28 6.97
C LYS A 31 12.64 -6.48 7.69
N ALA A 32 11.78 -7.29 8.28
CA ALA A 32 12.12 -8.56 8.88
C ALA A 32 11.10 -9.63 8.46
N TYR A 33 11.34 -10.89 8.78
CA TYR A 33 10.35 -11.93 8.65
C TYR A 33 10.51 -13.00 9.73
N SER A 34 9.43 -13.69 10.03
CA SER A 34 9.44 -14.91 10.84
C SER A 34 8.71 -16.05 10.14
N MET A 35 8.96 -17.27 10.61
CA MET A 35 8.23 -18.45 10.20
C MET A 35 7.48 -18.98 11.43
N LEU A 36 6.15 -18.95 11.41
CA LEU A 36 5.31 -19.47 12.48
C LEU A 36 4.31 -20.49 11.89
N GLY A 37 4.32 -21.72 12.39
CA GLY A 37 3.39 -22.75 11.92
C GLY A 37 3.49 -23.06 10.42
N GLY A 38 4.65 -22.86 9.80
CA GLY A 38 4.86 -23.05 8.35
C GLY A 38 4.40 -21.89 7.49
N LYS A 39 3.83 -20.82 8.08
CA LYS A 39 3.49 -19.57 7.42
C LYS A 39 4.60 -18.54 7.61
N LYS A 40 4.89 -17.80 6.55
CA LYS A 40 5.84 -16.70 6.59
C LYS A 40 5.10 -15.40 6.84
N THR A 41 5.52 -14.67 7.88
CA THR A 41 5.02 -13.34 8.20
C THR A 41 6.14 -12.33 7.95
N TYR A 42 5.83 -11.28 7.21
CA TYR A 42 6.72 -10.15 6.96
C TYR A 42 6.39 -9.02 7.94
N TYR A 43 7.43 -8.36 8.41
CA TYR A 43 7.35 -7.19 9.27
C TYR A 43 8.06 -6.02 8.59
N LYS A 44 7.48 -4.83 8.69
CA LYS A 44 8.02 -3.59 8.12
C LYS A 44 7.96 -2.50 9.18
N LEU A 45 9.01 -1.70 9.29
CA LEU A 45 9.00 -0.47 10.07
C LEU A 45 8.67 0.72 9.18
N SER A 46 8.06 1.74 9.77
CA SER A 46 8.02 3.08 9.19
C SER A 46 9.42 3.65 9.05
N ASN A 47 9.55 4.82 8.42
CA ASN A 47 10.84 5.45 8.22
C ASN A 47 11.63 5.55 9.53
N PHE A 48 12.84 5.00 9.52
CA PHE A 48 13.70 4.90 10.71
C PHE A 48 14.98 5.72 10.51
N ASP A 49 15.19 6.64 11.43
CA ASP A 49 16.41 7.43 11.57
C ASP A 49 17.25 6.90 12.75
N LYS A 50 18.58 6.82 12.59
CA LYS A 50 19.47 6.28 13.64
C LYS A 50 19.53 7.15 14.91
N VAL A 51 19.20 8.42 14.80
CA VAL A 51 19.24 9.39 15.90
C VAL A 51 17.85 9.49 16.56
N ASN A 52 16.81 9.63 15.74
CA ASN A 52 15.46 9.95 16.19
C ASN A 52 14.53 8.72 16.31
N GLY A 53 14.98 7.54 15.87
CA GLY A 53 14.16 6.34 15.86
C GLY A 53 13.17 6.32 14.69
N VAL A 54 11.95 5.85 14.93
CA VAL A 54 10.86 5.89 13.92
C VAL A 54 10.36 7.33 13.79
N VAL A 55 10.45 7.87 12.57
CA VAL A 55 10.09 9.28 12.26
C VAL A 55 8.92 9.40 11.28
N GLY A 56 8.43 8.29 10.73
CA GLY A 56 7.30 8.24 9.81
C GLY A 56 6.10 7.48 10.39
N HIS A 57 5.01 7.47 9.63
CA HIS A 57 3.77 6.75 9.97
C HIS A 57 3.29 5.82 8.86
N GLU A 58 4.21 5.35 8.02
CA GLU A 58 3.89 4.52 6.85
C GLU A 58 3.21 3.21 7.25
N CYS A 59 3.55 2.63 8.40
CA CYS A 59 2.86 1.44 8.93
C CYS A 59 1.41 1.73 9.29
N VAL A 60 1.10 2.92 9.79
CA VAL A 60 -0.27 3.37 10.05
C VAL A 60 -1.03 3.57 8.74
N ASN A 61 -0.38 4.12 7.72
CA ASN A 61 -0.98 4.27 6.39
C ASN A 61 -1.39 2.92 5.79
N GLU A 62 -0.56 1.86 5.94
CA GLU A 62 -0.94 0.50 5.51
C GLU A 62 -2.25 0.05 6.15
N ILE A 63 -2.46 0.29 7.45
CA ILE A 63 -3.68 -0.09 8.17
C ILE A 63 -4.89 0.73 7.74
N ILE A 64 -4.72 2.04 7.55
CA ILE A 64 -5.83 2.90 7.10
C ILE A 64 -6.27 2.50 5.68
N VAL A 65 -5.30 2.24 4.79
CA VAL A 65 -5.58 1.80 3.42
C VAL A 65 -6.19 0.40 3.41
N ASP A 66 -5.69 -0.55 4.21
CA ASP A 66 -6.27 -1.88 4.37
C ASP A 66 -7.76 -1.82 4.74
N ARG A 67 -8.14 -0.96 5.70
CA ARG A 67 -9.54 -0.74 6.08
C ARG A 67 -10.36 -0.05 4.97
N LEU A 68 -9.74 0.90 4.26
CA LEU A 68 -10.40 1.55 3.13
C LEU A 68 -10.72 0.55 2.02
N LEU A 69 -9.79 -0.34 1.69
CA LEU A 69 -9.98 -1.35 0.66
C LEU A 69 -11.02 -2.40 1.07
N ASP A 70 -11.12 -2.76 2.38
CA ASP A 70 -12.23 -3.57 2.89
C ASP A 70 -13.58 -2.89 2.66
N ILE A 71 -13.71 -1.59 2.97
CA ILE A 71 -14.94 -0.82 2.79
C ILE A 71 -15.31 -0.77 1.30
N LEU A 72 -14.35 -0.51 0.42
CA LEU A 72 -14.55 -0.42 -1.02
C LEU A 72 -14.78 -1.80 -1.69
N GLY A 73 -14.52 -2.91 -0.98
CA GLY A 73 -14.66 -4.27 -1.51
C GLY A 73 -13.55 -4.69 -2.46
N ILE A 74 -12.36 -4.11 -2.34
CA ILE A 74 -11.20 -4.37 -3.23
C ILE A 74 -10.30 -5.45 -2.61
N PRO A 75 -9.96 -6.54 -3.34
CA PRO A 75 -9.01 -7.54 -2.88
C PRO A 75 -7.61 -6.96 -2.63
N HIS A 76 -7.07 -7.14 -1.44
CA HIS A 76 -5.77 -6.60 -1.04
C HIS A 76 -5.08 -7.47 0.00
N LEU A 77 -3.79 -7.21 0.26
CA LEU A 77 -3.04 -7.81 1.35
C LEU A 77 -3.45 -7.18 2.67
N HIS A 78 -3.78 -8.04 3.65
CA HIS A 78 -4.14 -7.59 4.98
C HIS A 78 -2.93 -7.37 5.86
N TYR A 79 -3.04 -6.33 6.70
CA TYR A 79 -2.00 -5.92 7.64
C TYR A 79 -2.51 -5.92 9.09
N GLU A 80 -1.57 -6.12 10.02
CA GLU A 80 -1.73 -5.84 11.44
C GLU A 80 -0.75 -4.76 11.84
N LEU A 81 -1.16 -3.84 12.72
CA LEU A 81 -0.29 -2.86 13.37
C LEU A 81 0.04 -3.35 14.77
N ILE A 82 1.32 -3.57 15.06
CA ILE A 82 1.77 -4.21 16.29
C ILE A 82 2.64 -3.24 17.06
N HIS A 83 2.28 -3.00 18.33
CA HIS A 83 3.12 -2.31 19.30
C HIS A 83 4.19 -3.30 19.80
N ALA A 84 5.47 -2.98 19.66
CA ALA A 84 6.54 -3.94 19.95
C ALA A 84 7.84 -3.29 20.41
N ASP A 85 8.62 -4.07 21.18
CA ASP A 85 10.04 -3.82 21.37
C ASP A 85 10.84 -4.57 20.29
N VAL A 86 11.72 -3.86 19.59
CA VAL A 86 12.60 -4.40 18.52
C VAL A 86 14.04 -3.99 18.77
N VAL A 87 15.00 -4.77 18.27
CA VAL A 87 16.43 -4.42 18.34
C VAL A 87 16.95 -4.01 16.97
N ILE A 88 17.47 -2.78 16.87
CA ILE A 88 18.07 -2.23 15.66
C ILE A 88 19.45 -1.69 16.02
N ASP A 89 20.49 -2.10 15.30
CA ASP A 89 21.87 -1.71 15.55
C ASP A 89 22.30 -1.89 17.04
N GLY A 90 21.79 -2.95 17.72
CA GLY A 90 22.09 -3.29 19.12
C GLY A 90 21.35 -2.47 20.16
N LYS A 91 20.41 -1.61 19.78
CA LYS A 91 19.57 -0.81 20.67
C LYS A 91 18.12 -1.27 20.61
N THR A 92 17.47 -1.34 21.78
CA THR A 92 16.03 -1.62 21.86
C THR A 92 15.24 -0.34 21.56
N HIS A 93 14.23 -0.48 20.71
CA HIS A 93 13.29 0.57 20.35
C HIS A 93 11.86 0.08 20.55
N GLU A 94 11.05 0.90 21.20
CA GLU A 94 9.60 0.71 21.28
C GLU A 94 8.95 1.37 20.08
N VAL A 95 8.21 0.59 19.28
CA VAL A 95 7.72 1.02 17.97
C VAL A 95 6.32 0.45 17.67
N TYR A 96 5.64 1.07 16.70
CA TYR A 96 4.57 0.42 15.95
C TYR A 96 5.12 -0.05 14.60
N LEU A 97 4.91 -1.31 14.29
CA LEU A 97 5.32 -1.93 13.04
C LEU A 97 4.11 -2.57 12.33
N CYS A 98 4.14 -2.71 11.02
CA CYS A 98 3.12 -3.48 10.33
C CYS A 98 3.60 -4.89 10.01
N ALA A 99 2.67 -5.85 10.13
CA ALA A 99 2.87 -7.25 9.81
C ALA A 99 1.88 -7.70 8.74
N SER A 100 2.32 -8.59 7.85
CA SER A 100 1.46 -9.23 6.84
C SER A 100 1.90 -10.65 6.56
N GLU A 101 0.95 -11.55 6.31
CA GLU A 101 1.27 -12.91 5.86
C GLU A 101 1.73 -12.90 4.40
N ASP A 102 2.58 -13.87 4.04
CA ASP A 102 2.95 -14.06 2.63
C ASP A 102 1.72 -14.53 1.84
N PHE A 103 1.29 -13.73 0.86
CA PHE A 103 0.17 -14.07 -0.03
C PHE A 103 0.50 -15.18 -1.03
N LYS A 104 1.78 -15.53 -1.18
CA LYS A 104 2.23 -16.55 -2.12
C LYS A 104 1.76 -17.94 -1.69
N GLN A 105 1.07 -18.64 -2.58
CA GLN A 105 0.65 -20.02 -2.36
C GLN A 105 1.78 -21.03 -2.66
N ARG A 106 1.61 -22.25 -2.17
CA ARG A 106 2.58 -23.32 -2.42
C ARG A 106 2.71 -23.60 -3.92
N GLY A 107 3.93 -23.56 -4.42
CA GLY A 107 4.24 -23.80 -5.83
C GLY A 107 4.20 -22.55 -6.71
N GLU A 108 3.89 -21.38 -6.14
CA GLU A 108 3.99 -20.11 -6.84
C GLU A 108 5.38 -19.50 -6.72
N THR A 109 5.75 -18.77 -7.74
CA THR A 109 6.91 -17.87 -7.78
C THR A 109 6.41 -16.45 -7.95
N LYS A 110 7.09 -15.52 -7.30
CA LYS A 110 6.84 -14.07 -7.41
C LYS A 110 7.78 -13.46 -8.44
N LEU A 111 7.25 -12.58 -9.26
CA LEU A 111 8.00 -11.81 -10.24
C LEU A 111 7.41 -10.39 -10.28
N ALA A 112 8.26 -9.39 -10.22
CA ALA A 112 7.83 -8.00 -10.38
C ALA A 112 7.24 -7.79 -11.78
N LEU A 113 6.19 -6.96 -11.90
CA LEU A 113 5.52 -6.73 -13.18
C LEU A 113 6.47 -6.15 -14.23
N ASP A 114 7.35 -5.24 -13.84
CA ASP A 114 8.36 -4.67 -14.74
C ASP A 114 9.29 -5.75 -15.32
N ALA A 115 9.78 -6.66 -14.47
CA ALA A 115 10.61 -7.78 -14.92
C ALA A 115 9.84 -8.77 -15.79
N TYR A 116 8.55 -8.99 -15.51
CA TYR A 116 7.70 -9.85 -16.33
C TYR A 116 7.38 -9.20 -17.67
N TRP A 117 7.09 -7.91 -17.69
CA TRP A 117 6.88 -7.15 -18.92
C TRP A 117 8.12 -7.16 -19.80
N GLU A 118 9.31 -6.90 -19.27
CA GLU A 118 10.57 -6.95 -20.00
C GLU A 118 10.80 -8.31 -20.69
N ALA A 119 10.36 -9.40 -20.08
CA ALA A 119 10.54 -10.75 -20.61
C ALA A 119 9.52 -11.15 -21.67
N GLU A 120 8.28 -10.61 -21.64
CA GLU A 120 7.13 -11.18 -22.34
C GLU A 120 6.34 -10.15 -23.20
N HIS A 121 6.73 -8.85 -23.18
CA HIS A 121 6.00 -7.83 -23.94
C HIS A 121 6.18 -7.95 -25.44
N ALA A 122 5.16 -7.57 -26.21
CA ALA A 122 5.24 -7.46 -27.65
C ALA A 122 5.96 -6.15 -28.06
N LYS A 123 6.47 -6.10 -29.28
CA LYS A 123 7.15 -4.90 -29.79
C LYS A 123 6.23 -3.67 -29.71
N ASN A 124 6.71 -2.62 -29.06
CA ASN A 124 6.01 -1.35 -28.82
C ASN A 124 4.76 -1.47 -27.92
N GLU A 125 4.59 -2.54 -27.16
CA GLU A 125 3.51 -2.71 -26.22
C GLU A 125 3.77 -1.92 -24.94
N SER A 126 2.82 -1.09 -24.52
CA SER A 126 2.89 -0.40 -23.24
C SER A 126 2.62 -1.36 -22.07
N ALA A 127 3.02 -0.97 -20.84
CA ALA A 127 2.71 -1.76 -19.64
C ALA A 127 1.18 -1.91 -19.43
N MET A 128 0.39 -0.89 -19.78
CA MET A 128 -1.06 -0.92 -19.72
C MET A 128 -1.62 -1.96 -20.73
N ASP A 129 -1.23 -1.88 -22.01
CA ASP A 129 -1.71 -2.81 -23.05
C ASP A 129 -1.32 -4.26 -22.72
N PHE A 130 -0.12 -4.45 -22.15
CA PHE A 130 0.35 -5.74 -21.67
C PHE A 130 -0.57 -6.31 -20.59
N CYS A 131 -0.95 -5.50 -19.60
CA CYS A 131 -1.86 -5.93 -18.54
C CYS A 131 -3.26 -6.27 -19.10
N ILE A 132 -3.79 -5.45 -20.00
CA ILE A 132 -5.09 -5.70 -20.68
C ILE A 132 -5.03 -7.01 -21.46
N ARG A 133 -3.98 -7.23 -22.25
CA ARG A 133 -3.78 -8.47 -23.02
C ARG A 133 -3.72 -9.72 -22.13
N ASN A 134 -3.25 -9.59 -20.90
CA ASN A 134 -3.21 -10.69 -19.93
C ASN A 134 -4.53 -10.84 -19.14
N GLY A 135 -5.57 -10.03 -19.40
CA GLY A 135 -6.86 -10.09 -18.72
C GLY A 135 -6.79 -9.53 -17.28
N TRP A 136 -5.95 -8.53 -17.05
CA TRP A 136 -5.75 -7.91 -15.72
C TRP A 136 -6.31 -6.50 -15.66
N GLU A 137 -7.14 -6.09 -16.60
CA GLU A 137 -7.69 -4.73 -16.70
C GLU A 137 -8.46 -4.32 -15.46
N ASP A 138 -9.32 -5.17 -14.91
CA ASP A 138 -10.11 -4.87 -13.70
C ASP A 138 -9.22 -4.56 -12.51
N TYR A 139 -8.16 -5.36 -12.31
CA TYR A 139 -7.19 -5.13 -11.25
C TYR A 139 -6.46 -3.78 -11.44
N ILE A 140 -6.01 -3.50 -12.67
CA ILE A 140 -5.28 -2.27 -12.97
C ILE A 140 -6.18 -1.04 -12.78
N TYR A 141 -7.43 -1.09 -13.21
CA TYR A 141 -8.36 0.01 -13.06
C TYR A 141 -8.70 0.26 -11.57
N GLN A 142 -8.94 -0.79 -10.79
CA GLN A 142 -9.09 -0.67 -9.33
C GLN A 142 -7.83 -0.05 -8.69
N MET A 143 -6.65 -0.51 -9.06
CA MET A 143 -5.38 0.02 -8.56
C MET A 143 -5.21 1.52 -8.86
N LEU A 144 -5.53 1.98 -10.08
CA LEU A 144 -5.43 3.39 -10.45
C LEU A 144 -6.41 4.25 -9.65
N VAL A 145 -7.63 3.76 -9.39
CA VAL A 145 -8.60 4.45 -8.51
C VAL A 145 -8.08 4.52 -7.08
N VAL A 146 -7.61 3.41 -6.53
CA VAL A 146 -7.02 3.38 -5.18
C VAL A 146 -5.85 4.36 -5.07
N ASP A 147 -4.89 4.30 -6.00
CA ASP A 147 -3.72 5.17 -6.01
C ASP A 147 -4.11 6.66 -6.12
N PHE A 148 -5.22 6.98 -6.79
CA PHE A 148 -5.80 8.31 -6.79
C PHE A 148 -6.37 8.67 -5.41
N LEU A 149 -7.22 7.82 -4.81
CA LEU A 149 -7.89 8.12 -3.55
C LEU A 149 -6.90 8.38 -2.41
N ILE A 150 -5.83 7.60 -2.34
CA ILE A 150 -4.82 7.69 -1.28
C ILE A 150 -3.59 8.52 -1.66
N LEU A 151 -3.52 9.05 -2.88
CA LEU A 151 -2.34 9.71 -3.45
C LEU A 151 -1.07 8.85 -3.26
N ASN A 152 -1.12 7.61 -3.72
CA ASN A 152 0.03 6.71 -3.61
C ASN A 152 1.21 7.25 -4.44
N ARG A 153 2.36 7.43 -3.78
CA ARG A 153 3.54 8.03 -4.39
C ARG A 153 4.49 7.02 -5.03
N ASP A 154 4.30 5.72 -4.80
CA ASP A 154 5.29 4.71 -5.16
C ASP A 154 4.68 3.41 -5.70
N ARG A 155 3.92 3.50 -6.79
CA ARG A 155 3.40 2.35 -7.53
C ARG A 155 4.37 1.96 -8.66
N HIS A 156 5.62 1.66 -8.32
CA HIS A 156 6.59 1.14 -9.29
C HIS A 156 6.33 -0.34 -9.60
N GLY A 157 6.94 -0.88 -10.68
CA GLY A 157 6.68 -2.24 -11.17
C GLY A 157 6.87 -3.35 -10.16
N ALA A 158 7.80 -3.19 -9.20
CA ALA A 158 8.00 -4.17 -8.12
C ALA A 158 6.92 -4.10 -7.00
N ASN A 159 6.05 -3.08 -6.99
CA ASN A 159 4.88 -3.00 -6.11
C ASN A 159 3.60 -3.51 -6.81
N ILE A 160 3.78 -4.17 -7.96
CA ILE A 160 2.77 -4.96 -8.68
C ILE A 160 3.42 -6.32 -8.93
N GLU A 161 3.06 -7.34 -8.16
CA GLU A 161 3.69 -8.65 -8.30
C GLU A 161 2.83 -9.61 -9.12
N VAL A 162 3.49 -10.34 -10.03
CA VAL A 162 2.93 -11.45 -10.80
C VAL A 162 3.21 -12.76 -10.08
N LEU A 163 2.17 -13.55 -9.84
CA LEU A 163 2.25 -14.88 -9.26
C LEU A 163 2.13 -15.92 -10.36
N ARG A 164 3.14 -16.76 -10.52
CA ARG A 164 3.19 -17.81 -11.52
C ARG A 164 3.29 -19.20 -10.86
N ASN A 165 2.39 -20.10 -11.23
CA ASN A 165 2.47 -21.51 -10.87
C ASN A 165 2.71 -22.36 -12.12
N SER A 166 3.94 -22.77 -12.35
CA SER A 166 4.33 -23.53 -13.55
C SER A 166 3.68 -24.91 -13.63
N ARG A 167 3.35 -25.54 -12.48
CA ARG A 167 2.69 -26.86 -12.44
C ARG A 167 1.21 -26.75 -12.81
N LYS A 168 0.52 -25.74 -12.30
CA LYS A 168 -0.89 -25.46 -12.57
C LYS A 168 -1.10 -24.69 -13.88
N LYS A 169 -0.03 -24.17 -14.48
CA LYS A 169 -0.06 -23.27 -15.64
C LYS A 169 -0.95 -22.03 -15.40
N THR A 170 -0.93 -21.52 -14.16
CA THR A 170 -1.66 -20.29 -13.81
C THR A 170 -0.71 -19.13 -13.65
N ILE A 171 -1.20 -17.94 -14.03
CA ILE A 171 -0.54 -16.68 -13.84
C ILE A 171 -1.60 -15.64 -13.45
N HIS A 172 -1.35 -14.85 -12.43
CA HIS A 172 -2.25 -13.79 -11.97
C HIS A 172 -1.49 -12.74 -11.17
N LEU A 173 -2.10 -11.59 -10.93
CA LEU A 173 -1.53 -10.57 -10.07
C LEU A 173 -1.73 -10.90 -8.59
N ALA A 174 -0.78 -10.52 -7.76
CA ALA A 174 -0.89 -10.54 -6.32
C ALA A 174 -1.99 -9.57 -5.85
N PRO A 175 -2.59 -9.75 -4.66
CA PRO A 175 -3.45 -8.73 -4.07
C PRO A 175 -2.73 -7.37 -4.01
N LEU A 176 -3.47 -6.25 -4.01
CA LEU A 176 -2.87 -4.92 -3.83
C LEU A 176 -2.12 -4.84 -2.50
N PHE A 177 -0.93 -4.25 -2.48
CA PHE A 177 -0.07 -4.15 -1.31
C PHE A 177 0.88 -2.93 -1.39
N ASP A 178 1.60 -2.67 -0.30
CA ASP A 178 2.64 -1.64 -0.15
C ASP A 178 2.12 -0.22 -0.42
N HIS A 179 1.19 0.23 0.44
CA HIS A 179 0.56 1.54 0.38
C HIS A 179 1.15 2.55 1.39
N GLY A 180 2.22 2.21 2.09
CA GLY A 180 2.79 3.06 3.15
C GLY A 180 3.19 4.45 2.66
N LEU A 181 3.71 4.58 1.43
CA LEU A 181 4.06 5.87 0.82
C LEU A 181 2.85 6.56 0.17
N SER A 182 1.74 6.60 0.89
CA SER A 182 0.48 7.24 0.50
C SER A 182 -0.01 8.24 1.55
N LEU A 183 -1.19 8.79 1.33
CA LEU A 183 -1.82 9.74 2.24
C LEU A 183 -0.89 10.92 2.54
N LEU A 184 -0.67 11.22 3.82
CA LEU A 184 0.18 12.31 4.29
C LEU A 184 1.55 11.81 4.79
N PHE A 185 2.10 10.73 4.24
CA PHE A 185 3.35 10.11 4.73
C PHE A 185 4.53 11.08 4.91
N SER A 186 4.54 12.16 4.15
CA SER A 186 5.57 13.20 4.22
C SER A 186 5.36 14.25 5.33
N CYS A 187 4.21 14.21 6.03
CA CYS A 187 3.92 15.12 7.13
C CYS A 187 4.42 14.49 8.44
N THR A 188 5.45 15.08 9.02
CA THR A 188 6.09 14.60 10.26
C THR A 188 5.55 15.27 11.51
N ASP A 189 4.72 16.30 11.36
CA ASP A 189 4.09 17.04 12.46
C ASP A 189 2.71 17.61 12.06
N ASP A 190 1.97 18.07 13.05
CA ASP A 190 0.61 18.59 12.88
C ASP A 190 0.57 19.89 12.05
N ALA A 191 1.62 20.70 12.12
CA ALA A 191 1.67 21.95 11.36
C ALA A 191 1.81 21.69 9.85
N ALA A 192 2.62 20.68 9.49
CA ALA A 192 2.73 20.21 8.11
C ALA A 192 1.42 19.57 7.63
N ALA A 193 0.80 18.71 8.47
CA ALA A 193 -0.47 18.08 8.16
C ALA A 193 -1.59 19.12 7.92
N THR A 194 -1.72 20.11 8.80
CA THR A 194 -2.76 21.16 8.71
C THR A 194 -2.65 21.97 7.41
N LYS A 195 -1.43 22.26 6.97
CA LYS A 195 -1.15 23.05 5.75
C LYS A 195 -1.21 22.24 4.46
N TYR A 196 -1.31 20.90 4.57
CA TYR A 196 -1.27 20.04 3.40
C TYR A 196 -2.51 20.23 2.51
N ASP A 197 -2.30 20.51 1.22
CA ASP A 197 -3.37 20.52 0.24
C ASP A 197 -3.68 19.09 -0.19
N VAL A 198 -4.80 18.57 0.29
CA VAL A 198 -5.24 17.17 0.07
C VAL A 198 -5.70 16.90 -1.36
N MET A 199 -6.02 17.94 -2.13
CA MET A 199 -6.44 17.82 -3.53
C MET A 199 -5.30 18.06 -4.52
N ALA A 200 -4.15 18.55 -4.07
CA ALA A 200 -2.99 18.72 -4.94
C ALA A 200 -2.57 17.37 -5.54
N ASP A 201 -2.48 17.32 -6.87
CA ASP A 201 -1.99 16.16 -7.60
C ASP A 201 -0.45 16.21 -7.68
N LYS A 202 0.17 15.69 -6.65
CA LYS A 202 1.63 15.64 -6.54
C LYS A 202 2.20 14.54 -7.44
N ARG A 203 3.40 14.78 -7.97
CA ARG A 203 4.08 13.79 -8.80
C ARG A 203 4.24 12.45 -8.09
N VAL A 204 3.85 11.37 -8.75
CA VAL A 204 3.92 9.98 -8.28
C VAL A 204 4.84 9.14 -9.18
N ASN A 205 5.36 8.05 -8.67
CA ASN A 205 5.98 7.00 -9.45
C ASN A 205 4.90 5.94 -9.73
N ASN A 206 4.46 5.83 -10.99
CA ASN A 206 3.46 4.84 -11.39
C ASN A 206 3.95 4.13 -12.66
N TYR A 207 4.06 2.81 -12.59
CA TYR A 207 4.62 2.00 -13.68
C TYR A 207 3.66 1.84 -14.87
N ILE A 208 2.36 1.84 -14.58
CA ILE A 208 1.32 1.60 -15.62
C ILE A 208 0.94 2.89 -16.34
N GLY A 209 0.85 3.98 -15.59
CA GLY A 209 0.31 5.26 -16.07
C GLY A 209 1.36 6.36 -16.13
N SER A 210 0.92 7.55 -15.77
CA SER A 210 1.72 8.78 -15.75
C SER A 210 2.18 9.13 -14.33
N GLY A 211 2.96 10.20 -14.23
CA GLY A 211 3.39 10.78 -12.95
C GLY A 211 2.31 11.57 -12.20
N TYR A 212 1.02 11.48 -12.58
CA TYR A 212 -0.08 12.22 -11.96
C TYR A 212 -1.32 11.35 -11.83
N THR A 213 -1.91 11.31 -10.65
CA THR A 213 -3.01 10.37 -10.35
C THR A 213 -4.32 10.75 -11.06
N TRP A 214 -4.59 12.04 -11.29
CA TRP A 214 -5.71 12.49 -12.10
C TRP A 214 -5.61 12.04 -13.57
N GLU A 215 -4.43 12.12 -14.15
CA GLU A 215 -4.20 11.65 -15.52
C GLU A 215 -4.38 10.13 -15.60
N ASN A 216 -4.01 9.42 -14.54
CA ASN A 216 -4.16 7.98 -14.48
C ASN A 216 -5.63 7.54 -14.43
N LEU A 217 -6.50 8.28 -13.74
CA LEU A 217 -7.95 8.02 -13.78
C LEU A 217 -8.52 8.12 -15.21
N LYS A 218 -8.02 9.03 -16.03
CA LYS A 218 -8.48 9.22 -17.43
C LYS A 218 -8.11 8.07 -18.33
N LEU A 219 -7.17 7.21 -17.94
CA LEU A 219 -6.81 6.00 -18.69
C LEU A 219 -7.87 4.91 -18.59
N ILE A 220 -8.79 4.99 -17.62
CA ILE A 220 -9.85 4.01 -17.42
C ILE A 220 -11.00 4.34 -18.40
N PRO A 221 -11.38 3.43 -19.33
CA PRO A 221 -12.55 3.64 -20.17
C PRO A 221 -13.82 3.80 -19.33
N LYS A 222 -14.79 4.59 -19.81
CA LYS A 222 -16.04 4.83 -19.08
C LYS A 222 -16.77 3.53 -18.73
N GLU A 223 -16.85 2.64 -19.69
CA GLU A 223 -17.49 1.32 -19.59
C GLU A 223 -16.77 0.33 -18.67
N ASN A 224 -15.53 0.65 -18.28
CA ASN A 224 -14.69 -0.19 -17.40
C ASN A 224 -14.42 0.46 -16.05
N LEU A 225 -15.17 1.50 -15.67
CA LEU A 225 -15.05 2.08 -14.32
C LEU A 225 -15.33 1.01 -13.26
N PRO A 226 -14.43 0.80 -12.29
CA PRO A 226 -14.62 -0.24 -11.27
C PRO A 226 -15.90 -0.04 -10.47
N GLU A 227 -16.66 -1.10 -10.27
CA GLU A 227 -17.77 -1.13 -9.31
C GLU A 227 -17.21 -1.22 -7.90
N LEU A 228 -17.32 -0.14 -7.13
CA LEU A 228 -16.85 -0.06 -5.74
C LEU A 228 -18.04 0.13 -4.80
N ASN A 229 -17.90 -0.39 -3.58
CA ASN A 229 -18.84 -0.03 -2.53
C ASN A 229 -18.72 1.46 -2.20
N VAL A 230 -19.85 2.09 -1.87
CA VAL A 230 -19.89 3.53 -1.58
C VAL A 230 -19.24 3.82 -0.23
N LEU A 231 -18.24 4.71 -0.24
CA LEU A 231 -17.66 5.27 0.98
C LEU A 231 -18.63 6.28 1.60
N LYS A 232 -18.79 6.26 2.92
CA LYS A 232 -19.70 7.13 3.67
C LYS A 232 -18.93 7.96 4.71
N GLU A 233 -19.45 9.11 5.09
CA GLU A 233 -18.84 9.93 6.16
C GLU A 233 -18.69 9.17 7.48
N SER A 234 -19.62 8.26 7.80
CA SER A 234 -19.56 7.42 9.00
C SER A 234 -18.37 6.47 9.02
N ASP A 235 -17.77 6.15 7.85
CA ASP A 235 -16.67 5.20 7.74
C ASP A 235 -15.37 5.77 8.28
N LYS A 236 -15.29 7.09 8.54
CA LYS A 236 -14.18 7.71 9.27
C LYS A 236 -13.86 6.97 10.56
N SER A 237 -14.88 6.62 11.34
CA SER A 237 -14.71 5.92 12.62
C SER A 237 -14.12 4.51 12.45
N VAL A 238 -14.42 3.84 11.33
CA VAL A 238 -13.84 2.53 11.00
C VAL A 238 -12.39 2.68 10.57
N LEU A 239 -12.10 3.64 9.70
CA LEU A 239 -10.73 3.88 9.21
C LEU A 239 -9.77 4.27 10.34
N MET A 240 -10.20 5.12 11.28
CA MET A 240 -9.39 5.66 12.36
C MET A 240 -9.48 4.84 13.67
N HIS A 241 -10.20 3.71 13.66
CA HIS A 241 -10.41 2.90 14.85
C HIS A 241 -9.07 2.49 15.49
N ASP A 242 -8.95 2.66 16.81
CA ASP A 242 -7.77 2.31 17.61
C ASP A 242 -6.44 2.99 17.18
N LEU A 243 -6.50 4.15 16.52
CA LEU A 243 -5.30 4.92 16.16
C LEU A 243 -5.00 6.07 17.14
N ASP A 244 -5.87 6.30 18.13
CA ASP A 244 -5.67 7.32 19.16
C ASP A 244 -4.39 7.06 19.97
N GLY A 245 -3.55 8.10 20.10
CA GLY A 245 -2.26 8.01 20.75
C GLY A 245 -1.15 7.32 19.93
N ILE A 246 -1.47 6.81 18.74
CA ILE A 246 -0.47 6.30 17.76
C ILE A 246 -0.09 7.40 16.77
N ILE A 247 -1.09 8.10 16.25
CA ILE A 247 -0.94 9.33 15.47
C ILE A 247 -1.84 10.41 16.06
N SER A 248 -1.50 11.69 15.82
CA SER A 248 -2.28 12.81 16.36
C SER A 248 -3.67 12.88 15.75
N GLN A 249 -4.62 13.48 16.49
CA GLN A 249 -5.97 13.72 15.98
C GLN A 249 -5.96 14.62 14.73
N ALA A 250 -5.09 15.62 14.69
CA ALA A 250 -4.95 16.51 13.54
C ALA A 250 -4.53 15.74 12.27
N LEU A 251 -3.62 14.77 12.39
CA LEU A 251 -3.20 13.92 11.29
C LEU A 251 -4.34 12.97 10.86
N GLN A 252 -5.06 12.36 11.82
CA GLN A 252 -6.22 11.51 11.52
C GLN A 252 -7.30 12.27 10.75
N ASP A 253 -7.65 13.48 11.21
CA ASP A 253 -8.66 14.32 10.59
C ASP A 253 -8.24 14.74 9.17
N LYS A 254 -6.96 15.04 8.97
CA LYS A 254 -6.44 15.45 7.67
C LYS A 254 -6.33 14.30 6.68
N ILE A 255 -5.98 13.10 7.14
CA ILE A 255 -6.02 11.88 6.32
C ILE A 255 -7.45 11.59 5.88
N TRP A 256 -8.41 11.67 6.80
CA TRP A 256 -9.82 11.52 6.45
C TRP A 256 -10.28 12.56 5.44
N GLU A 257 -9.93 13.84 5.65
CA GLU A 257 -10.25 14.91 4.70
C GLU A 257 -9.74 14.59 3.29
N MET A 258 -8.51 14.05 3.18
CA MET A 258 -7.95 13.64 1.89
C MET A 258 -8.78 12.53 1.25
N ILE A 259 -9.00 11.43 1.95
CA ILE A 259 -9.74 10.28 1.43
C ILE A 259 -11.14 10.71 1.00
N TRP A 260 -11.85 11.45 1.84
CA TRP A 260 -13.22 11.88 1.59
C TRP A 260 -13.35 12.83 0.39
N LYS A 261 -12.51 13.87 0.33
CA LYS A 261 -12.54 14.81 -0.79
C LYS A 261 -12.17 14.17 -2.12
N ARG A 262 -11.20 13.25 -2.10
CA ARG A 262 -10.81 12.52 -3.31
C ARG A 262 -11.87 11.50 -3.71
N TRP A 263 -12.56 10.89 -2.77
CA TRP A 263 -13.72 10.04 -3.05
C TRP A 263 -14.84 10.84 -3.73
N CYS A 264 -15.26 11.98 -3.18
CA CYS A 264 -16.27 12.83 -3.81
C CYS A 264 -15.84 13.26 -5.22
N ALA A 265 -14.57 13.63 -5.40
CA ALA A 265 -14.04 13.98 -6.72
C ALA A 265 -14.01 12.79 -7.70
N TYR A 266 -13.80 11.57 -7.22
CA TYR A 266 -13.93 10.36 -8.04
C TYR A 266 -15.38 10.09 -8.44
N GLU A 267 -16.35 10.25 -7.52
CA GLU A 267 -17.78 10.15 -7.86
C GLU A 267 -18.20 11.20 -8.90
N ASP A 268 -17.75 12.46 -8.76
CA ASP A 268 -18.00 13.51 -9.74
C ASP A 268 -17.38 13.17 -11.11
N PHE A 269 -16.16 12.61 -11.11
CA PHE A 269 -15.52 12.13 -12.33
C PHE A 269 -16.32 11.01 -12.99
N CYS A 270 -16.83 10.04 -12.26
CA CYS A 270 -17.67 8.97 -12.79
C CYS A 270 -18.97 9.52 -13.40
N ASN A 271 -19.63 10.46 -12.72
CA ASN A 271 -20.90 11.06 -13.15
C ASN A 271 -20.74 11.98 -14.35
N SER A 272 -19.57 12.57 -14.56
CA SER A 272 -19.30 13.52 -15.67
C SER A 272 -18.94 12.83 -16.98
N ARG A 273 -18.73 11.55 -17.00
CA ARG A 273 -18.38 10.72 -18.16
C ARG A 273 -19.58 9.95 -18.69
#